data_10d402cbfa2dc6e9e9c62e8be9eb1fea
#
_entry.id   10d402cbfa2dc6e9e9c62e8be9eb1fea
#
_cell.length_a   1.000
_cell.length_b   1.000
_cell.length_c   1.000
_cell.angle_alpha   90.00
_cell.angle_beta   90.00
_cell.angle_gamma   90.00
#
_symmetry.space_group_name_H-M   'P 1'
#
loop_
_entity.id
_entity.type
_entity.pdbx_description
1 polymer ?
#
loop_
_entity_poly.entity_id
_entity_poly.type
_entity_poly.pdbx_seq_one_letter_code
_entity_poly.pdbx_strand_id
1 'polypeptide(L)'
;MWYLFMVFLQDLKGNTRAVRRLRTACERAKRTLSSSTEASLEIDALHEGIDFYAKITRARFEELCMDLFRSTLTPVERALADAKLDKASIHDVVLVGGSTRIPKIQKMLQASWFILLCAV
;
A
#
# COMPACT_ATOMS: atom_id res chain seq x y z
N MET A 1 13.94 -24.18 0.64
CA MET A 1 14.06 -22.72 0.36
C MET A 1 13.10 -21.87 1.21
N TRP A 2 11.83 -22.24 1.35
CA TRP A 2 10.84 -21.53 2.22
C TRP A 2 11.18 -21.60 3.72
N TYR A 3 11.69 -22.72 4.20
CA TYR A 3 12.06 -22.90 5.61
C TYR A 3 13.23 -21.97 6.03
N LEU A 4 14.27 -21.85 5.18
CA LEU A 4 15.38 -20.90 5.39
C LEU A 4 14.90 -19.45 5.41
N PHE A 5 13.93 -19.10 4.57
CA PHE A 5 13.34 -17.75 4.54
C PHE A 5 12.52 -17.45 5.80
N MET A 6 11.81 -18.45 6.34
CA MET A 6 11.06 -18.30 7.59
C MET A 6 11.98 -18.16 8.80
N VAL A 7 13.08 -18.93 8.87
CA VAL A 7 14.08 -18.81 9.93
C VAL A 7 14.77 -17.45 9.86
N PHE A 8 15.18 -17.00 8.69
CA PHE A 8 15.77 -15.67 8.47
C PHE A 8 14.85 -14.53 8.91
N LEU A 9 13.52 -14.64 8.66
CA LEU A 9 12.55 -13.66 9.11
C LEU A 9 12.34 -13.68 10.63
N GLN A 10 12.47 -14.84 11.29
CA GLN A 10 12.39 -14.93 12.75
C GLN A 10 13.60 -14.26 13.43
N ASP A 11 14.81 -14.48 12.91
CA ASP A 11 16.03 -13.87 13.44
C ASP A 11 16.04 -12.35 13.22
N LEU A 12 15.46 -11.87 12.11
CA LEU A 12 15.34 -10.44 11.84
C LEU A 12 14.51 -9.69 12.90
N LYS A 13 13.51 -10.35 13.51
CA LYS A 13 12.64 -9.71 14.51
C LYS A 13 13.40 -9.23 15.73
N GLY A 14 14.51 -9.89 16.08
CA GLY A 14 15.42 -9.49 17.17
C GLY A 14 16.32 -8.29 16.80
N ASN A 15 16.53 -8.02 15.53
CA ASN A 15 17.41 -6.96 15.06
C ASN A 15 16.65 -5.71 14.64
N THR A 16 16.45 -4.79 15.59
CA THR A 16 15.70 -3.54 15.36
C THR A 16 16.26 -2.67 14.24
N ARG A 17 17.59 -2.68 14.05
CA ARG A 17 18.27 -1.93 12.98
C ARG A 17 17.95 -2.52 11.61
N ALA A 18 17.99 -3.84 11.46
CA ALA A 18 17.65 -4.53 10.23
C ALA A 18 16.18 -4.31 9.86
N VAL A 19 15.27 -4.46 10.83
CA VAL A 19 13.83 -4.20 10.63
C VAL A 19 13.58 -2.76 10.19
N ARG A 20 14.27 -1.77 10.77
CA ARG A 20 14.12 -0.36 10.36
C ARG A 20 14.60 -0.12 8.93
N ARG A 21 15.75 -0.72 8.54
CA ARG A 21 16.25 -0.62 7.17
C ARG A 21 15.29 -1.26 6.16
N LEU A 22 14.74 -2.42 6.50
CA LEU A 22 13.73 -3.11 5.68
C LEU A 22 12.46 -2.26 5.52
N ARG A 23 11.94 -1.68 6.60
CA ARG A 23 10.78 -0.76 6.55
C ARG A 23 11.04 0.43 5.64
N THR A 24 12.21 1.04 5.71
CA THR A 24 12.59 2.17 4.85
C THR A 24 12.63 1.76 3.38
N ALA A 25 13.17 0.58 3.08
CA ALA A 25 13.19 0.05 1.72
C ALA A 25 11.76 -0.27 1.21
N CYS A 26 10.92 -0.85 2.05
CA CYS A 26 9.50 -1.11 1.72
C CYS A 26 8.71 0.18 1.45
N GLU A 27 8.97 1.26 2.22
CA GLU A 27 8.34 2.57 1.98
C GLU A 27 8.75 3.16 0.61
N ARG A 28 10.01 3.00 0.22
CA ARG A 28 10.46 3.41 -1.12
C ARG A 28 9.80 2.59 -2.21
N ALA A 29 9.77 1.25 -2.05
CA ALA A 29 9.10 0.35 -2.99
C ALA A 29 7.61 0.67 -3.15
N LYS A 30 6.90 0.95 -2.05
CA LYS A 30 5.49 1.38 -2.06
C LYS A 30 5.28 2.63 -2.91
N ARG A 31 6.15 3.64 -2.81
CA ARG A 31 6.08 4.85 -3.63
C ARG A 31 6.33 4.54 -5.11
N THR A 32 7.34 3.72 -5.40
CA THR A 32 7.64 3.28 -6.77
C THR A 32 6.46 2.55 -7.40
N LEU A 33 5.76 1.70 -6.63
CA LEU A 33 4.59 0.97 -7.11
C LEU A 33 3.37 1.85 -7.42
N SER A 34 3.36 3.13 -7.04
CA SER A 34 2.31 4.06 -7.47
C SER A 34 2.45 4.43 -8.96
N SER A 35 3.66 4.47 -9.49
CA SER A 35 3.95 4.80 -10.90
C SER A 35 4.41 3.60 -11.73
N SER A 36 5.07 2.61 -11.11
CA SER A 36 5.63 1.42 -11.78
C SER A 36 4.84 0.15 -11.47
N THR A 37 4.92 -0.84 -12.34
CA THR A 37 4.27 -2.14 -12.16
C THR A 37 5.04 -3.07 -11.24
N GLU A 38 6.32 -2.82 -11.03
CA GLU A 38 7.17 -3.57 -10.11
C GLU A 38 8.17 -2.65 -9.40
N ALA A 39 8.67 -3.09 -8.26
CA ALA A 39 9.75 -2.44 -7.51
C ALA A 39 10.73 -3.49 -6.97
N SER A 40 12.02 -3.15 -6.97
CA SER A 40 13.07 -3.94 -6.33
C SER A 40 13.38 -3.39 -4.93
N LEU A 41 13.70 -4.31 -4.03
CA LEU A 41 14.25 -4.02 -2.71
C LEU A 41 15.67 -4.58 -2.66
N GLU A 42 16.64 -3.73 -2.47
CA GLU A 42 18.05 -4.08 -2.37
C GLU A 42 18.59 -3.48 -1.07
N ILE A 43 19.09 -4.32 -0.17
CA ILE A 43 19.61 -3.90 1.12
C ILE A 43 20.87 -4.68 1.40
N ASP A 44 22.02 -4.02 1.22
CA ASP A 44 23.32 -4.61 1.51
C ASP A 44 23.47 -4.91 2.99
N ALA A 45 24.06 -6.05 3.32
CA ALA A 45 24.33 -6.50 4.69
C ALA A 45 23.14 -6.25 5.65
N LEU A 46 21.96 -6.73 5.27
CA LEU A 46 20.72 -6.52 6.06
C LEU A 46 20.84 -7.16 7.44
N HIS A 47 21.34 -8.39 7.51
CA HIS A 47 21.51 -9.17 8.73
C HIS A 47 22.71 -10.10 8.59
N GLU A 48 23.59 -10.10 9.59
CA GLU A 48 24.83 -10.94 9.63
C GLU A 48 25.71 -10.86 8.37
N GLY A 49 25.75 -9.69 7.73
CA GLY A 49 26.51 -9.48 6.50
C GLY A 49 25.84 -10.03 5.24
N ILE A 50 24.62 -10.57 5.33
CA ILE A 50 23.87 -11.11 4.20
C ILE A 50 23.08 -10.00 3.52
N ASP A 51 23.23 -9.90 2.20
CA ASP A 51 22.47 -8.97 1.38
C ASP A 51 21.05 -9.49 1.15
N PHE A 52 20.10 -8.57 1.13
CA PHE A 52 18.71 -8.89 0.85
C PHE A 52 18.30 -8.29 -0.50
N TYR A 53 17.83 -9.15 -1.38
CA TYR A 53 17.26 -8.76 -2.67
C TYR A 53 15.88 -9.37 -2.84
N ALA A 54 14.88 -8.54 -3.14
CA ALA A 54 13.54 -8.99 -3.47
C ALA A 54 12.89 -8.10 -4.51
N LYS A 55 11.98 -8.65 -5.29
CA LYS A 55 11.09 -7.92 -6.20
C LYS A 55 9.65 -8.07 -5.75
N ILE A 56 8.89 -6.99 -5.83
CA ILE A 56 7.46 -6.98 -5.56
C ILE A 56 6.73 -6.33 -6.73
N THR A 57 5.68 -6.97 -7.20
CA THR A 57 4.80 -6.41 -8.22
C THR A 57 3.68 -5.60 -7.57
N ARG A 58 3.14 -4.61 -8.30
CA ARG A 58 1.96 -3.85 -7.87
C ARG A 58 0.78 -4.78 -7.56
N ALA A 59 0.53 -5.80 -8.38
CA ALA A 59 -0.54 -6.76 -8.15
C ALA A 59 -0.38 -7.49 -6.82
N ARG A 60 0.84 -7.93 -6.49
CA ARG A 60 1.11 -8.60 -5.21
C ARG A 60 0.97 -7.66 -4.01
N PHE A 61 1.41 -6.42 -4.15
CA PHE A 61 1.21 -5.38 -3.14
C PHE A 61 -0.28 -5.10 -2.91
N GLU A 62 -1.06 -4.95 -3.97
CA GLU A 62 -2.51 -4.73 -3.90
C GLU A 62 -3.23 -5.91 -3.25
N GLU A 63 -2.83 -7.14 -3.56
CA GLU A 63 -3.38 -8.35 -2.94
C GLU A 63 -3.12 -8.39 -1.43
N LEU A 64 -1.88 -8.15 -1.01
CA LEU A 64 -1.47 -8.13 0.40
C LEU A 64 -2.17 -7.03 1.21
N CYS A 65 -2.52 -5.91 0.58
CA CYS A 65 -3.14 -4.76 1.23
C CYS A 65 -4.66 -4.67 0.98
N MET A 66 -5.27 -5.67 0.34
CA MET A 66 -6.67 -5.60 -0.10
C MET A 66 -7.65 -5.29 1.03
N ASP A 67 -7.49 -5.92 2.19
CA ASP A 67 -8.37 -5.71 3.34
C ASP A 67 -8.24 -4.28 3.89
N LEU A 68 -7.00 -3.74 3.89
CA LEU A 68 -6.76 -2.35 4.28
C LEU A 68 -7.40 -1.38 3.29
N PHE A 69 -7.32 -1.67 1.99
CA PHE A 69 -7.97 -0.84 0.97
C PHE A 69 -9.50 -0.87 1.09
N ARG A 70 -10.08 -2.04 1.32
CA ARG A 70 -11.53 -2.16 1.55
C ARG A 70 -11.98 -1.39 2.79
N SER A 71 -11.22 -1.44 3.87
CA SER A 71 -11.55 -0.72 5.10
C SER A 71 -11.57 0.80 4.93
N THR A 72 -10.89 1.35 3.91
CA THR A 72 -10.93 2.80 3.63
C THR A 72 -12.27 3.28 3.09
N LEU A 73 -13.11 2.40 2.53
CA LEU A 73 -14.44 2.77 2.04
C LEU A 73 -15.44 2.97 3.16
N THR A 74 -15.30 2.25 4.27
CA THR A 74 -16.23 2.32 5.41
C THR A 74 -16.39 3.72 5.99
N PRO A 75 -15.34 4.50 6.27
CA PRO A 75 -15.50 5.89 6.74
C PRO A 75 -16.22 6.79 5.73
N VAL A 76 -15.99 6.55 4.43
CA VAL A 76 -16.63 7.33 3.37
C VAL A 76 -18.13 7.05 3.34
N GLU A 77 -18.52 5.78 3.41
CA GLU A 77 -19.93 5.37 3.47
C GLU A 77 -20.64 5.92 4.73
N ARG A 78 -19.94 5.91 5.88
CA ARG A 78 -20.43 6.52 7.10
C ARG A 78 -20.67 8.03 6.94
N ALA A 79 -19.69 8.74 6.40
CA ALA A 79 -19.81 10.18 6.21
C ALA A 79 -21.02 10.56 5.35
N LEU A 80 -21.32 9.77 4.31
CA LEU A 80 -22.52 9.96 3.49
C LEU A 80 -23.81 9.68 4.25
N ALA A 81 -23.83 8.58 5.00
CA ALA A 81 -24.99 8.23 5.81
C ALA A 81 -25.30 9.30 6.86
N ASP A 82 -24.27 9.81 7.54
CA ASP A 82 -24.39 10.86 8.56
C ASP A 82 -24.85 12.19 7.94
N ALA A 83 -24.38 12.49 6.73
CA ALA A 83 -24.82 13.67 5.98
C ALA A 83 -26.18 13.50 5.31
N LYS A 84 -26.75 12.29 5.32
CA LYS A 84 -28.00 11.94 4.59
C LYS A 84 -27.93 12.28 3.11
N LEU A 85 -26.75 12.13 2.51
CA LEU A 85 -26.51 12.39 1.10
C LEU A 85 -26.50 11.06 0.31
N ASP A 86 -27.12 11.08 -0.86
CA ASP A 86 -27.00 9.98 -1.82
C ASP A 86 -25.70 10.16 -2.61
N LYS A 87 -25.06 9.05 -2.96
CA LYS A 87 -23.88 9.01 -3.84
C LYS A 87 -24.13 9.74 -5.15
N ALA A 88 -25.34 9.64 -5.71
CA ALA A 88 -25.74 10.31 -6.94
C ALA A 88 -25.80 11.84 -6.85
N SER A 89 -25.87 12.41 -5.63
CA SER A 89 -25.89 13.85 -5.41
C SER A 89 -24.49 14.48 -5.31
N ILE A 90 -23.43 13.65 -5.29
CA ILE A 90 -22.05 14.10 -5.25
C ILE A 90 -21.52 14.29 -6.66
N HIS A 91 -21.11 15.50 -7.00
CA HIS A 91 -20.60 15.86 -8.33
C HIS A 91 -19.10 15.66 -8.44
N ASP A 92 -18.36 16.00 -7.40
CA ASP A 92 -16.90 15.93 -7.38
C ASP A 92 -16.38 15.35 -6.06
N VAL A 93 -15.32 14.53 -6.16
CA VAL A 93 -14.60 14.01 -5.01
C VAL A 93 -13.14 14.44 -5.10
N VAL A 94 -12.71 15.24 -4.12
CA VAL A 94 -11.33 15.72 -4.03
C VAL A 94 -10.54 14.79 -3.10
N LEU A 95 -9.49 14.20 -3.63
CA LEU A 95 -8.61 13.30 -2.89
C LEU A 95 -7.38 14.05 -2.40
N VAL A 96 -7.16 14.06 -1.07
CA VAL A 96 -6.02 14.72 -0.42
C VAL A 96 -5.27 13.71 0.44
N GLY A 97 -3.94 13.73 0.35
CA GLY A 97 -3.06 12.90 1.17
C GLY A 97 -2.26 11.87 0.38
N GLY A 98 -1.16 11.38 0.96
CA GLY A 98 -0.19 10.51 0.28
C GLY A 98 -0.77 9.18 -0.20
N SER A 99 -1.71 8.59 0.54
CA SER A 99 -2.33 7.31 0.18
C SER A 99 -3.31 7.41 -0.99
N THR A 100 -3.78 8.61 -1.32
CA THR A 100 -4.67 8.84 -2.46
C THR A 100 -3.98 8.64 -3.81
N ARG A 101 -2.64 8.61 -3.82
CA ARG A 101 -1.83 8.31 -5.02
C ARG A 101 -1.74 6.83 -5.35
N ILE A 102 -2.27 5.94 -4.50
CA ILE A 102 -2.28 4.50 -4.77
C ILE A 102 -3.36 4.20 -5.82
N PRO A 103 -2.98 3.65 -7.00
CA PRO A 103 -3.93 3.45 -8.12
C PRO A 103 -5.13 2.58 -7.75
N LYS A 104 -4.95 1.60 -6.85
CA LYS A 104 -6.03 0.73 -6.40
C LYS A 104 -7.10 1.49 -5.62
N ILE A 105 -6.70 2.40 -4.73
CA ILE A 105 -7.64 3.24 -3.97
C ILE A 105 -8.45 4.12 -4.91
N GLN A 106 -7.79 4.76 -5.89
CA GLN A 106 -8.47 5.58 -6.88
C GLN A 106 -9.51 4.77 -7.67
N LYS A 107 -9.13 3.58 -8.17
CA LYS A 107 -10.04 2.69 -8.90
C LYS A 107 -11.22 2.22 -8.05
N MET A 108 -10.99 1.90 -6.77
CA MET A 108 -12.05 1.48 -5.86
C MET A 108 -13.05 2.60 -5.59
N LEU A 109 -12.57 3.82 -5.39
CA LEU A 109 -13.42 4.99 -5.23
C LEU A 109 -14.19 5.30 -6.51
N GLN A 110 -13.53 5.30 -7.68
CA GLN A 110 -14.20 5.49 -8.97
C GLN A 110 -15.30 4.46 -9.21
N ALA A 111 -15.02 3.18 -8.97
CA ALA A 111 -16.00 2.11 -9.13
C ALA A 111 -17.21 2.25 -8.18
N SER A 112 -17.00 2.82 -6.98
CA SER A 112 -18.06 3.03 -5.99
C SER A 112 -18.97 4.22 -6.31
N TRP A 113 -18.47 5.19 -7.10
CA TRP A 113 -19.13 6.50 -7.25
C TRP A 113 -19.48 6.88 -8.69
N PHE A 114 -18.93 6.20 -9.70
CA PHE A 114 -19.07 6.57 -11.12
C PHE A 114 -18.69 8.04 -11.44
N ILE A 115 -17.83 8.68 -10.65
CA ILE A 115 -17.49 10.10 -10.70
C ILE A 115 -16.04 10.31 -11.09
N LEU A 116 -15.78 11.44 -11.77
CA LEU A 116 -14.42 11.89 -12.05
C LEU A 116 -13.71 12.27 -10.73
N LEU A 117 -12.60 11.58 -10.42
CA LEU A 117 -11.80 11.90 -9.26
C LEU A 117 -10.79 13.00 -9.60
N CYS A 118 -10.84 14.11 -8.89
CA CYS A 118 -9.79 15.13 -8.92
C CYS A 118 -8.77 14.81 -7.81
N ALA A 119 -7.56 14.40 -8.18
CA ALA A 119 -6.44 14.26 -7.25
C ALA A 119 -5.61 15.56 -7.25
N VAL A 120 -5.40 16.13 -6.07
CA VAL A 120 -4.52 17.29 -5.82
C VAL A 120 -3.16 16.81 -5.33
#